data_d416a1cd9a82523537dfd7d8dae36bb4
#
_entry.id   d416a1cd9a82523537dfd7d8dae36bb4
#
_cell.length_a   1.000
_cell.length_b   1.000
_cell.length_c   1.000
_cell.angle_alpha   90.00
_cell.angle_beta   90.00
_cell.angle_gamma   90.00
#
_symmetry.space_group_name_H-M   'P 1'
#
loop_
_entity.id
_entity.type
_entity.pdbx_description
1 polymer ?
#
loop_
_entity_poly.entity_id
_entity_poly.type
_entity_poly.pdbx_seq_one_letter_code
_entity_poly.pdbx_strand_id
1 'polypeptide(L)'
;MKELRAGQVRIGDGFRRNTQGFEKSLLTEVLPRVSRTYKVSNKPNERAIAGLSMGGGETLYTGLRHLDQFAWIGAMSSAPQLMGNVEETLAALSEKDNSRIRLLWIAIGKD
;
A
#
# COMPACT_ATOMS: atom_id res chain seq x y z
N MET A 1 7.63 -18.00 -21.42
CA MET A 1 8.19 -17.25 -20.29
C MET A 1 9.60 -17.76 -20.03
N LYS A 2 10.59 -16.86 -19.98
CA LYS A 2 11.96 -17.28 -19.70
C LYS A 2 12.09 -17.71 -18.25
N GLU A 3 12.64 -18.89 -18.05
CA GLU A 3 12.99 -19.32 -16.70
C GLU A 3 14.16 -18.50 -16.18
N LEU A 4 14.10 -18.12 -14.93
CA LEU A 4 15.20 -17.42 -14.30
C LEU A 4 16.28 -18.43 -13.91
N ARG A 5 17.53 -18.06 -14.21
CA ARG A 5 18.67 -18.86 -13.76
C ARG A 5 18.79 -18.77 -12.24
N ALA A 6 19.39 -19.78 -11.63
CA ALA A 6 19.65 -19.75 -10.20
C ALA A 6 20.40 -18.47 -9.83
N GLY A 7 19.89 -17.74 -8.84
CA GLY A 7 20.45 -16.46 -8.39
C GLY A 7 19.92 -15.22 -9.10
N GLN A 8 19.13 -15.37 -10.17
CA GLN A 8 18.48 -14.24 -10.82
C GLN A 8 17.15 -13.93 -10.12
N VAL A 9 16.94 -12.65 -9.81
CA VAL A 9 15.70 -12.17 -9.17
C VAL A 9 14.99 -11.23 -10.16
N ARG A 10 13.69 -11.40 -10.30
CA ARG A 10 12.88 -10.45 -11.07
C ARG A 10 12.92 -9.09 -10.39
N ILE A 11 12.96 -8.02 -11.19
CA ILE A 11 12.93 -6.66 -10.65
C ILE A 11 11.68 -6.48 -9.74
N GLY A 12 10.53 -6.99 -10.17
CA GLY A 12 9.30 -6.93 -9.38
C GLY A 12 9.39 -7.62 -8.01
N ASP A 13 10.22 -8.66 -7.88
CA ASP A 13 10.37 -9.37 -6.60
C ASP A 13 11.13 -8.53 -5.57
N GLY A 14 12.09 -7.72 -6.02
CA GLY A 14 12.79 -6.77 -5.15
C GLY A 14 11.85 -5.71 -4.62
N PHE A 15 11.03 -5.14 -5.49
CA PHE A 15 10.01 -4.15 -5.10
C PHE A 15 8.98 -4.76 -4.17
N ARG A 16 8.53 -6.00 -4.43
CA ARG A 16 7.57 -6.69 -3.57
C ARG A 16 8.12 -6.85 -2.16
N ARG A 17 9.36 -7.32 -2.02
CA ARG A 17 9.98 -7.48 -0.71
C ARG A 17 10.14 -6.16 0.02
N ASN A 18 10.51 -5.11 -0.71
CA ASN A 18 10.63 -3.78 -0.14
C ASN A 18 9.29 -3.24 0.33
N THR A 19 8.23 -3.44 -0.45
CA THR A 19 6.88 -3.03 -0.09
C THR A 19 6.36 -3.79 1.13
N GLN A 20 6.60 -5.10 1.20
CA GLN A 20 6.23 -5.91 2.36
C GLN A 20 7.00 -5.48 3.62
N GLY A 21 8.28 -5.15 3.47
CA GLY A 21 9.09 -4.63 4.56
C GLY A 21 8.58 -3.29 5.05
N PHE A 22 8.21 -2.40 4.14
CA PHE A 22 7.60 -1.12 4.47
C PHE A 22 6.28 -1.31 5.23
N GLU A 23 5.40 -2.17 4.73
CA GLU A 23 4.11 -2.47 5.38
C GLU A 23 4.34 -2.94 6.81
N LYS A 24 5.22 -3.90 6.99
CA LYS A 24 5.51 -4.46 8.30
C LYS A 24 6.07 -3.40 9.25
N SER A 25 7.04 -2.61 8.81
CA SER A 25 7.65 -1.57 9.63
C SER A 25 6.64 -0.50 10.01
N LEU A 26 5.82 -0.06 9.07
CA LEU A 26 4.80 0.95 9.32
C LEU A 26 3.81 0.49 10.39
N LEU A 27 3.29 -0.72 10.25
CA LEU A 27 2.22 -1.22 11.11
C LEU A 27 2.71 -1.70 12.47
N THR A 28 3.92 -2.29 12.55
CA THR A 28 4.41 -2.89 13.79
C THR A 28 5.36 -2.00 14.58
N GLU A 29 5.96 -1.00 13.94
CA GLU A 29 6.96 -0.13 14.58
C GLU A 29 6.56 1.34 14.58
N VAL A 30 6.31 1.92 13.40
CA VAL A 30 6.10 3.36 13.25
C VAL A 30 4.77 3.80 13.85
N LEU A 31 3.66 3.20 13.44
CA LEU A 31 2.34 3.59 13.95
C LEU A 31 2.19 3.38 15.44
N PRO A 32 2.63 2.24 16.02
CA PRO A 32 2.56 2.08 17.48
C PRO A 32 3.41 3.11 18.21
N ARG A 33 4.59 3.44 17.71
CA ARG A 33 5.46 4.43 18.35
C ARG A 33 4.88 5.83 18.28
N VAL A 34 4.35 6.23 17.14
CA VAL A 34 3.70 7.53 16.96
C VAL A 34 2.48 7.64 17.87
N SER A 35 1.68 6.58 17.95
CA SER A 35 0.48 6.56 18.80
C SER A 35 0.79 6.65 20.29
N ARG A 36 1.96 6.15 20.72
CA ARG A 36 2.40 6.27 22.12
C ARG A 36 3.02 7.62 22.43
N THR A 37 3.60 8.27 21.43
CA THR A 37 4.36 9.51 21.61
C THR A 37 3.52 10.76 21.42
N TYR A 38 2.57 10.70 20.50
CA TYR A 38 1.76 11.85 20.10
C TYR A 38 0.27 11.57 20.25
N LYS A 39 -0.50 12.64 20.43
CA LYS A 39 -1.95 12.56 20.41
C LYS A 39 -2.44 12.45 18.98
N VAL A 40 -2.56 11.23 18.50
CA VAL A 40 -3.09 10.95 17.16
C VAL A 40 -4.28 10.02 17.25
N SER A 41 -5.21 10.14 16.32
CA SER A 41 -6.35 9.24 16.27
C SER A 41 -5.92 7.84 15.80
N ASN A 42 -6.56 6.81 16.34
CA ASN A 42 -6.40 5.44 15.89
C ASN A 42 -7.59 4.96 15.07
N LYS A 43 -8.51 5.87 14.72
CA LYS A 43 -9.68 5.52 13.91
C LYS A 43 -9.32 5.54 12.42
N PRO A 44 -9.70 4.50 11.66
CA PRO A 44 -9.38 4.45 10.22
C PRO A 44 -9.93 5.65 9.44
N ASN A 45 -11.12 6.11 9.76
CA ASN A 45 -11.75 7.25 9.07
C ASN A 45 -11.10 8.60 9.37
N GLU A 46 -10.14 8.62 10.27
CA GLU A 46 -9.35 9.81 10.61
C GLU A 46 -7.89 9.65 10.19
N ARG A 47 -7.57 8.61 9.42
CA ARG A 47 -6.22 8.33 8.94
C ARG A 47 -6.18 8.21 7.43
N ALA A 48 -5.16 8.83 6.85
CA ALA A 48 -4.88 8.74 5.44
C ALA A 48 -3.48 8.15 5.20
N ILE A 49 -3.31 7.47 4.09
CA ILE A 49 -2.01 7.07 3.59
C ILE A 49 -1.89 7.57 2.15
N ALA A 50 -0.78 8.21 1.84
CA ALA A 50 -0.56 8.77 0.51
C ALA A 50 0.90 8.63 0.12
N GLY A 51 1.16 8.54 -1.16
CA GLY A 51 2.51 8.42 -1.65
C GLY A 51 2.65 8.74 -3.13
N LEU A 52 3.88 9.05 -3.53
CA LEU A 52 4.27 9.42 -4.87
C LEU A 52 5.22 8.37 -5.46
N SER A 53 5.02 7.99 -6.70
CA SER A 53 5.86 7.06 -7.45
C SER A 53 5.94 5.70 -6.74
N MET A 54 7.10 5.25 -6.31
CA MET A 54 7.24 4.02 -5.53
C MET A 54 6.42 4.08 -4.23
N GLY A 55 6.39 5.26 -3.59
CA GLY A 55 5.53 5.49 -2.42
C GLY A 55 4.05 5.37 -2.75
N GLY A 56 3.63 5.69 -3.98
CA GLY A 56 2.27 5.44 -4.45
C GLY A 56 1.95 3.97 -4.50
N GLY A 57 2.87 3.15 -4.99
CA GLY A 57 2.73 1.69 -5.00
C GLY A 57 2.63 1.12 -3.59
N GLU A 58 3.50 1.57 -2.69
CA GLU A 58 3.46 1.17 -1.28
C GLU A 58 2.16 1.58 -0.61
N THR A 59 1.63 2.75 -0.96
CA THR A 59 0.36 3.27 -0.46
C THR A 59 -0.81 2.38 -0.89
N LEU A 60 -0.88 2.02 -2.16
CA LEU A 60 -1.94 1.14 -2.66
C LEU A 60 -1.84 -0.25 -2.03
N TYR A 61 -0.65 -0.79 -1.98
CA TYR A 61 -0.43 -2.12 -1.40
C TYR A 61 -0.84 -2.15 0.08
N THR A 62 -0.30 -1.22 0.86
CA THR A 62 -0.54 -1.20 2.31
C THR A 62 -1.94 -0.70 2.65
N GLY A 63 -2.39 0.37 2.00
CA GLY A 63 -3.68 0.98 2.30
C GLY A 63 -4.85 0.05 2.02
N LEU A 64 -4.85 -0.60 0.85
CA LEU A 64 -5.95 -1.50 0.47
C LEU A 64 -5.97 -2.80 1.27
N ARG A 65 -4.83 -3.20 1.83
CA ARG A 65 -4.74 -4.39 2.69
C ARG A 65 -5.06 -4.09 4.15
N HIS A 66 -5.09 -2.82 4.53
CA HIS A 66 -5.27 -2.41 5.92
C HIS A 66 -6.32 -1.31 6.05
N LEU A 67 -7.52 -1.59 5.57
CA LEU A 67 -8.66 -0.66 5.69
C LEU A 67 -9.11 -0.50 7.14
N ASP A 68 -8.66 -1.37 8.02
CA ASP A 68 -8.82 -1.22 9.46
C ASP A 68 -7.89 -0.15 10.05
N GLN A 69 -6.94 0.35 9.25
CA GLN A 69 -6.00 1.40 9.66
C GLN A 69 -6.20 2.70 8.90
N PHE A 70 -6.56 2.63 7.62
CA PHE A 70 -6.63 3.78 6.73
C PHE A 70 -7.90 3.75 5.89
N ALA A 71 -8.72 4.80 5.97
CA ALA A 71 -9.91 4.93 5.13
C ALA A 71 -9.67 5.86 3.93
N TRP A 72 -8.60 6.65 3.93
CA TRP A 72 -8.26 7.62 2.89
C TRP A 72 -6.95 7.21 2.25
N ILE A 73 -6.99 6.94 0.94
CA ILE A 73 -5.82 6.40 0.21
C ILE A 73 -5.58 7.26 -1.01
N GLY A 74 -4.36 7.82 -1.13
CA GLY A 74 -3.99 8.65 -2.26
C GLY A 74 -2.68 8.19 -2.88
N ALA A 75 -2.72 7.73 -4.14
CA ALA A 75 -1.54 7.28 -4.87
C ALA A 75 -1.31 8.18 -6.08
N MET A 76 -0.14 8.78 -6.15
CA MET A 76 0.22 9.72 -7.20
C MET A 76 1.37 9.16 -8.03
N SER A 77 1.18 9.12 -9.36
CA SER A 77 2.18 8.62 -10.32
C SER A 77 2.76 7.27 -9.90
N SER A 78 1.91 6.41 -9.38
CA SER A 78 2.32 5.09 -8.91
C SER A 78 2.56 4.14 -10.07
N ALA A 79 3.39 3.12 -9.83
CA ALA A 79 3.58 2.00 -10.74
C ALA A 79 2.90 0.76 -10.14
N PRO A 80 1.60 0.55 -10.39
CA PRO A 80 0.84 -0.51 -9.72
C PRO A 80 1.42 -1.91 -9.91
N GLN A 81 2.05 -2.15 -11.06
CA GLN A 81 2.69 -3.43 -11.35
C GLN A 81 3.82 -3.76 -10.37
N LEU A 82 4.36 -2.77 -9.67
CA LEU A 82 5.40 -2.99 -8.67
C LEU A 82 4.84 -3.43 -7.32
N MET A 83 3.53 -3.32 -7.12
CA MET A 83 2.85 -3.77 -5.92
C MET A 83 2.73 -5.29 -5.81
N GLY A 84 3.11 -6.02 -6.83
CA GLY A 84 2.81 -7.42 -6.98
C GLY A 84 1.56 -7.60 -7.85
N ASN A 85 0.72 -8.55 -7.52
CA ASN A 85 -0.48 -8.81 -8.32
C ASN A 85 -1.61 -7.88 -7.91
N VAL A 86 -1.83 -6.83 -8.73
CA VAL A 86 -2.90 -5.85 -8.51
C VAL A 86 -4.27 -6.53 -8.57
N GLU A 87 -4.46 -7.47 -9.49
CA GLU A 87 -5.72 -8.20 -9.63
C GLU A 87 -6.06 -8.99 -8.37
N GLU A 88 -5.07 -9.65 -7.77
CA GLU A 88 -5.25 -10.35 -6.51
C GLU A 88 -5.67 -9.41 -5.40
N THR A 89 -5.01 -8.27 -5.31
CA THR A 89 -5.31 -7.26 -4.29
C THR A 89 -6.75 -6.77 -4.44
N LEU A 90 -7.17 -6.46 -5.67
CA LEU A 90 -8.52 -5.97 -5.93
C LEU A 90 -9.57 -7.08 -5.73
N ALA A 91 -9.25 -8.31 -6.14
CA ALA A 91 -10.16 -9.43 -5.99
C ALA A 91 -10.40 -9.81 -4.52
N ALA A 92 -9.45 -9.51 -3.65
CA ALA A 92 -9.58 -9.78 -2.22
C ALA A 92 -10.50 -8.78 -1.51
N LEU A 93 -10.85 -7.67 -2.16
CA LEU A 93 -11.74 -6.67 -1.57
C LEU A 93 -13.20 -7.12 -1.71
N SER A 94 -13.97 -6.93 -0.65
CA SER A 94 -15.40 -7.26 -0.59
C SER A 94 -16.23 -5.98 -0.59
N GLU A 95 -17.56 -6.14 -0.67
CA GLU A 95 -18.48 -5.00 -0.51
C GLU A 95 -18.30 -4.31 0.84
N LYS A 96 -18.02 -5.10 1.89
CA LYS A 96 -17.76 -4.57 3.22
C LYS A 96 -16.50 -3.69 3.22
N ASP A 97 -15.45 -4.14 2.54
CA ASP A 97 -14.22 -3.36 2.41
C ASP A 97 -14.48 -2.07 1.65
N ASN A 98 -15.29 -2.13 0.61
CA ASN A 98 -15.66 -0.97 -0.19
C ASN A 98 -16.34 0.10 0.67
N SER A 99 -17.18 -0.30 1.62
CA SER A 99 -17.85 0.63 2.53
C SER A 99 -16.90 1.27 3.54
N ARG A 100 -15.73 0.68 3.76
CA ARG A 100 -14.70 1.20 4.68
C ARG A 100 -13.80 2.24 4.01
N ILE A 101 -13.81 2.32 2.67
CA ILE A 101 -13.02 3.29 1.92
C ILE A 101 -13.79 4.61 1.84
N ARG A 102 -13.22 5.68 2.40
CA ARG A 102 -13.78 7.03 2.31
C ARG A 102 -13.33 7.72 1.04
N LEU A 103 -12.09 7.50 0.64
CA LEU A 103 -11.55 8.03 -0.60
C LEU A 103 -10.42 7.13 -1.10
N LEU A 104 -10.51 6.74 -2.36
CA LEU A 104 -9.40 6.15 -3.08
C LEU A 104 -9.10 7.06 -4.27
N TRP A 105 -8.02 7.80 -4.18
CA TRP A 105 -7.59 8.73 -5.21
C TRP A 105 -6.32 8.24 -5.88
N ILE A 106 -6.39 8.09 -7.19
CA ILE A 106 -5.26 7.68 -8.01
C ILE A 106 -5.05 8.76 -9.08
N ALA A 107 -3.87 9.35 -9.11
CA ALA A 107 -3.50 10.38 -10.06
C ALA A 107 -2.28 9.93 -10.85
N ILE A 108 -2.34 10.08 -12.17
CA ILE A 108 -1.24 9.72 -13.08
C ILE A 108 -1.05 10.87 -14.05
N GLY A 109 0.20 11.27 -14.27
CA GLY A 109 0.55 12.28 -15.25
C GLY A 109 0.28 11.77 -16.67
N LYS A 110 -0.06 12.69 -17.57
CA LYS A 110 -0.40 12.33 -18.95
C LYS A 110 0.82 11.96 -19.78
N ASP A 111 1.97 12.52 -19.50
CA ASP A 111 3.21 12.26 -20.23
C ASP A 111 4.36 11.95 -19.29
#